data_e45c1213212eb679f8cc479f0a576c59
#
_entry.id   e45c1213212eb679f8cc479f0a576c59
#
_cell.length_a   1.000
_cell.length_b   1.000
_cell.length_c   1.000
_cell.angle_alpha   90.00
_cell.angle_beta   90.00
_cell.angle_gamma   90.00
#
_symmetry.space_group_name_H-M   'P 1'
#
loop_
_entity.id
_entity.type
_entity.pdbx_description
1 polymer ?
#
loop_
_entity_poly.entity_id
_entity_poly.type
_entity_poly.pdbx_seq_one_letter_code
_entity_poly.pdbx_strand_id
1 'polypeptide(L)'
;MNQHLQSLLNFFEQDTKLSAENKNAIIKSLKDANKELEITAFKLDRTEKVKRTTAILLEETIEELEQKRKAVEAQNRELEIESSLERVRTVAMGMRKLDDMLDVCHTISQQLELLNVKDIRNVQTAIIYESKGTYLN
;
A
#
# COMPACT_ATOMS: atom_id res chain seq x y z
N MET A 1 -4.98 -14.38 42.05
CA MET A 1 -3.73 -13.99 42.73
C MET A 1 -2.56 -14.86 42.23
N ASN A 2 -1.39 -14.30 42.05
CA ASN A 2 -0.19 -15.04 41.62
C ASN A 2 0.15 -16.14 42.63
N GLN A 3 0.44 -17.35 42.17
CA GLN A 3 0.67 -18.54 43.01
C GLN A 3 1.82 -18.35 44.02
N HIS A 4 2.89 -17.63 43.60
CA HIS A 4 4.01 -17.31 44.49
C HIS A 4 3.64 -16.30 45.59
N LEU A 5 2.83 -15.29 45.25
CA LEU A 5 2.35 -14.32 46.23
C LEU A 5 1.38 -14.97 47.22
N GLN A 6 0.57 -15.94 46.79
CA GLN A 6 -0.29 -16.70 47.66
C GLN A 6 0.52 -17.56 48.66
N SER A 7 1.60 -18.21 48.19
CA SER A 7 2.45 -19.01 49.07
C SER A 7 3.17 -18.14 50.11
N LEU A 8 3.65 -16.95 49.70
CA LEU A 8 4.24 -15.99 50.62
C LEU A 8 3.22 -15.48 51.67
N LEU A 9 2.01 -15.17 51.23
CA LEU A 9 0.95 -14.71 52.10
C LEU A 9 0.64 -15.77 53.16
N ASN A 10 0.46 -17.03 52.78
CA ASN A 10 0.20 -18.13 53.68
C ASN A 10 1.38 -18.34 54.65
N PHE A 11 2.64 -18.21 54.21
CA PHE A 11 3.82 -18.30 55.02
C PHE A 11 3.82 -17.24 56.14
N PHE A 12 3.60 -15.96 55.78
CA PHE A 12 3.57 -14.88 56.74
C PHE A 12 2.35 -14.92 57.69
N GLU A 13 1.21 -15.47 57.28
CA GLU A 13 0.07 -15.69 58.14
C GLU A 13 0.37 -16.70 59.23
N GLN A 14 1.14 -17.73 58.93
CA GLN A 14 1.47 -18.81 59.88
C GLN A 14 2.68 -18.50 60.79
N ASP A 15 3.49 -17.49 60.47
CA ASP A 15 4.69 -17.16 61.24
C ASP A 15 4.30 -16.55 62.61
N THR A 16 4.70 -17.19 63.70
CA THR A 16 4.41 -16.78 65.07
C THR A 16 5.45 -15.84 65.68
N LYS A 17 6.58 -15.59 64.97
CA LYS A 17 7.71 -14.77 65.46
C LYS A 17 7.56 -13.28 65.13
N LEU A 18 6.73 -12.94 64.15
CA LEU A 18 6.49 -11.55 63.73
C LEU A 18 5.45 -10.87 64.63
N SER A 19 5.66 -9.60 64.95
CA SER A 19 4.67 -8.77 65.64
C SER A 19 3.41 -8.61 64.73
N ALA A 20 2.23 -8.50 65.36
CA ALA A 20 0.99 -8.36 64.64
C ALA A 20 0.96 -7.14 63.68
N GLU A 21 1.65 -6.08 64.04
CA GLU A 21 1.74 -4.85 63.28
C GLU A 21 2.57 -5.03 62.00
N ASN A 22 3.76 -5.69 62.11
CA ASN A 22 4.60 -6.02 60.98
C ASN A 22 3.93 -7.05 60.03
N LYS A 23 3.19 -8.01 60.59
CA LYS A 23 2.43 -8.99 59.81
C LYS A 23 1.39 -8.32 58.93
N ASN A 24 0.60 -7.41 59.50
CA ASN A 24 -0.42 -6.68 58.76
C ASN A 24 0.16 -5.77 57.72
N ALA A 25 1.32 -5.13 57.96
CA ALA A 25 2.02 -4.34 56.97
C ALA A 25 2.51 -5.15 55.76
N ILE A 26 3.09 -6.33 56.03
CA ILE A 26 3.56 -7.26 54.93
C ILE A 26 2.38 -7.79 54.13
N ILE A 27 1.30 -8.24 54.79
CA ILE A 27 0.11 -8.76 54.13
C ILE A 27 -0.53 -7.68 53.23
N LYS A 28 -0.60 -6.45 53.71
CA LYS A 28 -1.12 -5.33 52.94
C LYS A 28 -0.25 -5.07 51.70
N SER A 29 1.08 -4.99 51.88
CA SER A 29 2.04 -4.78 50.78
C SER A 29 1.96 -5.89 49.71
N LEU A 30 1.82 -7.15 50.10
CA LEU A 30 1.63 -8.29 49.19
C LEU A 30 0.33 -8.20 48.40
N LYS A 31 -0.78 -7.78 49.07
CA LYS A 31 -2.07 -7.58 48.42
C LYS A 31 -2.00 -6.42 47.39
N ASP A 32 -1.35 -5.32 47.75
CA ASP A 32 -1.17 -4.18 46.86
C ASP A 32 -0.32 -4.54 45.64
N ALA A 33 0.80 -5.25 45.88
CA ALA A 33 1.65 -5.76 44.78
C ALA A 33 0.88 -6.72 43.84
N ASN A 34 0.05 -7.62 44.40
CA ASN A 34 -0.79 -8.48 43.58
C ASN A 34 -1.78 -7.70 42.72
N LYS A 35 -2.39 -6.67 43.29
CA LYS A 35 -3.34 -5.80 42.56
C LYS A 35 -2.64 -5.06 41.42
N GLU A 36 -1.43 -4.55 41.64
CA GLU A 36 -0.65 -3.92 40.58
C GLU A 36 -0.26 -4.89 39.46
N LEU A 37 0.12 -6.12 39.81
CA LEU A 37 0.39 -7.17 38.84
C LEU A 37 -0.84 -7.53 37.99
N GLU A 38 -2.01 -7.65 38.60
CA GLU A 38 -3.27 -7.92 37.89
C GLU A 38 -3.62 -6.79 36.92
N ILE A 39 -3.47 -5.53 37.35
CA ILE A 39 -3.71 -4.36 36.50
C ILE A 39 -2.71 -4.33 35.34
N THR A 40 -1.45 -4.63 35.60
CA THR A 40 -0.40 -4.63 34.57
C THR A 40 -0.63 -5.75 33.56
N ALA A 41 -0.99 -6.95 34.01
CA ALA A 41 -1.33 -8.08 33.15
C ALA A 41 -2.53 -7.76 32.26
N PHE A 42 -3.57 -7.14 32.81
CA PHE A 42 -4.75 -6.70 32.06
C PHE A 42 -4.40 -5.65 30.99
N LYS A 43 -3.56 -4.65 31.34
CA LYS A 43 -3.10 -3.63 30.40
C LYS A 43 -2.27 -4.26 29.27
N LEU A 44 -1.42 -5.21 29.59
CA LEU A 44 -0.60 -5.91 28.61
C LEU A 44 -1.47 -6.68 27.61
N ASP A 45 -2.41 -7.50 28.08
CA ASP A 45 -3.34 -8.26 27.23
C ASP A 45 -4.12 -7.32 26.29
N ARG A 46 -4.63 -6.21 26.83
CA ARG A 46 -5.33 -5.21 26.03
C ARG A 46 -4.42 -4.59 24.97
N THR A 47 -3.18 -4.28 25.32
CA THR A 47 -2.22 -3.69 24.39
C THR A 47 -1.85 -4.67 23.26
N GLU A 48 -1.67 -5.95 23.60
CA GLU A 48 -1.42 -6.98 22.61
C GLU A 48 -2.60 -7.18 21.65
N LYS A 49 -3.81 -7.18 22.14
CA LYS A 49 -5.02 -7.23 21.31
C LYS A 49 -5.09 -6.05 20.34
N VAL A 50 -4.88 -4.84 20.85
CA VAL A 50 -4.86 -3.63 20.01
C VAL A 50 -3.76 -3.73 18.95
N LYS A 51 -2.54 -4.13 19.31
CA LYS A 51 -1.44 -4.32 18.34
C LYS A 51 -1.80 -5.30 17.24
N ARG A 52 -2.39 -6.46 17.58
CA ARG A 52 -2.80 -7.45 16.58
C ARG A 52 -3.86 -6.90 15.63
N THR A 53 -4.89 -6.25 16.17
CA THR A 53 -5.95 -5.65 15.35
C THR A 53 -5.39 -4.55 14.44
N THR A 54 -4.51 -3.70 14.96
CA THR A 54 -3.88 -2.64 14.17
C THR A 54 -2.98 -3.21 13.05
N ALA A 55 -2.24 -4.29 13.33
CA ALA A 55 -1.42 -4.96 12.33
C ALA A 55 -2.27 -5.49 11.17
N ILE A 56 -3.36 -6.18 11.47
CA ILE A 56 -4.29 -6.71 10.45
C ILE A 56 -4.86 -5.57 9.60
N LEU A 57 -5.36 -4.50 10.24
CA LEU A 57 -5.91 -3.35 9.51
C LEU A 57 -4.87 -2.65 8.64
N LEU A 58 -3.61 -2.59 9.09
CA LEU A 58 -2.53 -2.03 8.28
C LEU A 58 -2.23 -2.89 7.06
N GLU A 59 -2.17 -4.21 7.21
CA GLU A 59 -1.95 -5.14 6.11
C GLU A 59 -3.07 -5.02 5.06
N GLU A 60 -4.33 -5.02 5.48
CA GLU A 60 -5.50 -4.83 4.60
C GLU A 60 -5.44 -3.47 3.86
N THR A 61 -5.08 -2.40 4.59
CA THR A 61 -4.96 -1.07 4.00
C THR A 61 -3.84 -0.99 2.97
N ILE A 62 -2.69 -1.60 3.24
CA ILE A 62 -1.55 -1.66 2.31
C ILE A 62 -1.97 -2.40 1.04
N GLU A 63 -2.62 -3.54 1.17
CA GLU A 63 -3.08 -4.33 0.02
C GLU A 63 -4.10 -3.54 -0.84
N GLU A 64 -5.05 -2.87 -0.20
CA GLU A 64 -6.03 -2.02 -0.90
C GLU A 64 -5.35 -0.86 -1.64
N LEU A 65 -4.38 -0.20 -1.00
CA LEU A 65 -3.62 0.89 -1.61
C LEU A 65 -2.78 0.41 -2.80
N GLU A 66 -2.17 -0.76 -2.72
CA GLU A 66 -1.43 -1.34 -3.84
C GLU A 66 -2.33 -1.67 -5.04
N GLN A 67 -3.52 -2.20 -4.78
CA GLN A 67 -4.51 -2.47 -5.83
C GLN A 67 -4.97 -1.16 -6.49
N LYS A 68 -5.29 -0.14 -5.70
CA LYS A 68 -5.66 1.18 -6.22
C LYS A 68 -4.53 1.82 -7.02
N ARG A 69 -3.29 1.72 -6.55
CA ARG A 69 -2.12 2.23 -7.27
C ARG A 69 -1.98 1.58 -8.65
N LYS A 70 -2.06 0.25 -8.71
CA LYS A 70 -1.99 -0.50 -9.99
C LYS A 70 -3.11 -0.09 -10.96
N ALA A 71 -4.33 0.09 -10.44
CA ALA A 71 -5.45 0.52 -11.24
C ALA A 71 -5.24 1.93 -11.81
N VAL A 72 -4.76 2.88 -10.99
CA VAL A 72 -4.44 4.24 -11.43
C VAL A 72 -3.29 4.26 -12.46
N GLU A 73 -2.24 3.45 -12.23
CA GLU A 73 -1.14 3.32 -13.19
C GLU A 73 -1.63 2.80 -14.56
N ALA A 74 -2.52 1.81 -14.57
CA ALA A 74 -3.12 1.29 -15.78
C ALA A 74 -3.98 2.33 -16.50
N GLN A 75 -4.82 3.06 -15.77
CA GLN A 75 -5.65 4.14 -16.34
C GLN A 75 -4.79 5.29 -16.89
N ASN A 76 -3.75 5.69 -16.18
CA ASN A 76 -2.82 6.72 -16.67
C ASN A 76 -2.15 6.29 -17.98
N ARG A 77 -1.72 5.04 -18.05
CA ARG A 77 -1.13 4.48 -19.28
C ARG A 77 -2.10 4.51 -20.45
N GLU A 78 -3.35 4.15 -20.22
CA GLU A 78 -4.41 4.19 -21.23
C GLU A 78 -4.68 5.62 -21.71
N LEU A 79 -4.76 6.59 -20.80
CA LEU A 79 -4.91 8.02 -21.12
C LEU A 79 -3.73 8.58 -21.91
N GLU A 80 -2.49 8.16 -21.60
CA GLU A 80 -1.30 8.54 -22.36
C GLU A 80 -1.38 8.05 -23.81
N ILE A 81 -1.78 6.79 -24.00
CA ILE A 81 -1.96 6.21 -25.34
C ILE A 81 -3.05 6.93 -26.09
N GLU A 82 -4.21 7.17 -25.47
CA GLU A 82 -5.33 7.88 -26.10
C GLU A 82 -4.96 9.30 -26.48
N SER A 83 -4.27 10.05 -25.61
CA SER A 83 -3.76 11.38 -25.88
C SER A 83 -2.76 11.38 -27.05
N SER A 84 -1.89 10.39 -27.12
CA SER A 84 -0.92 10.25 -28.22
C SER A 84 -1.62 9.96 -29.54
N LEU A 85 -2.61 9.07 -29.54
CA LEU A 85 -3.43 8.76 -30.72
C LEU A 85 -4.21 10.00 -31.20
N GLU A 86 -4.76 10.81 -30.29
CA GLU A 86 -5.50 12.00 -30.67
C GLU A 86 -4.59 13.07 -31.30
N ARG A 87 -3.35 13.20 -30.81
CA ARG A 87 -2.36 14.09 -31.44
C ARG A 87 -2.04 13.66 -32.88
N VAL A 88 -1.77 12.38 -33.09
CA VAL A 88 -1.53 11.84 -34.44
C VAL A 88 -2.74 12.06 -35.32
N ARG A 89 -3.93 11.76 -34.83
CA ARG A 89 -5.19 12.00 -35.57
C ARG A 89 -5.38 13.44 -35.96
N THR A 90 -5.09 14.38 -35.06
CA THR A 90 -5.23 15.81 -35.33
C THR A 90 -4.32 16.26 -36.49
N VAL A 91 -3.04 15.81 -36.48
CA VAL A 91 -2.10 16.12 -37.55
C VAL A 91 -2.55 15.46 -38.88
N ALA A 92 -2.96 14.18 -38.83
CA ALA A 92 -3.45 13.48 -40.01
C ALA A 92 -4.71 14.09 -40.62
N MET A 93 -5.64 14.56 -39.81
CA MET A 93 -6.85 15.27 -40.28
C MET A 93 -6.56 16.66 -40.81
N GLY A 94 -5.47 17.32 -40.40
CA GLY A 94 -4.99 18.59 -40.89
C GLY A 94 -4.27 18.50 -42.24
N MET A 95 -3.95 17.31 -42.70
CA MET A 95 -3.18 17.03 -43.92
C MET A 95 -3.96 17.54 -45.18
N ARG A 96 -3.31 18.36 -45.99
CA ARG A 96 -3.88 18.91 -47.23
C ARG A 96 -3.07 18.57 -48.49
N LYS A 97 -1.81 18.27 -48.30
CA LYS A 97 -0.83 17.96 -49.35
C LYS A 97 -0.12 16.68 -49.04
N LEU A 98 0.46 16.08 -50.09
CA LEU A 98 1.28 14.86 -49.94
C LEU A 98 2.47 15.07 -48.99
N ASP A 99 3.12 16.23 -49.07
CA ASP A 99 4.28 16.57 -48.25
C ASP A 99 3.95 16.59 -46.75
N ASP A 100 2.68 16.85 -46.38
CA ASP A 100 2.21 16.81 -45.00
C ASP A 100 2.26 15.39 -44.38
N MET A 101 2.44 14.34 -45.20
CA MET A 101 2.65 12.98 -44.72
C MET A 101 3.91 12.83 -43.84
N LEU A 102 4.96 13.59 -44.14
CA LEU A 102 6.18 13.60 -43.35
C LEU A 102 5.91 14.07 -41.92
N ASP A 103 5.05 15.08 -41.79
CA ASP A 103 4.66 15.61 -40.48
C ASP A 103 3.86 14.56 -39.65
N VAL A 104 3.02 13.78 -40.31
CA VAL A 104 2.32 12.65 -39.68
C VAL A 104 3.29 11.59 -39.21
N CYS A 105 4.24 11.16 -40.07
CA CYS A 105 5.28 10.19 -39.70
C CYS A 105 6.13 10.70 -38.53
N HIS A 106 6.51 11.97 -38.57
CA HIS A 106 7.30 12.58 -37.50
C HIS A 106 6.54 12.63 -36.19
N THR A 107 5.26 13.01 -36.24
CA THR A 107 4.38 13.01 -35.07
C THR A 107 4.22 11.61 -34.49
N ILE A 108 4.02 10.59 -35.32
CA ILE A 108 3.93 9.18 -34.85
C ILE A 108 5.21 8.79 -34.15
N SER A 109 6.38 9.07 -34.75
CA SER A 109 7.67 8.76 -34.14
C SER A 109 7.83 9.41 -32.78
N GLN A 110 7.54 10.71 -32.68
CA GLN A 110 7.59 11.44 -31.41
C GLN A 110 6.66 10.86 -30.36
N GLN A 111 5.41 10.51 -30.73
CA GLN A 111 4.45 9.95 -29.76
C GLN A 111 4.89 8.55 -29.32
N LEU A 112 5.47 7.73 -30.18
CA LEU A 112 6.00 6.41 -29.81
C LEU A 112 7.17 6.54 -28.84
N GLU A 113 8.05 7.53 -29.04
CA GLU A 113 9.15 7.83 -28.11
C GLU A 113 8.61 8.26 -26.74
N LEU A 114 7.62 9.17 -26.71
CA LEU A 114 6.98 9.62 -25.48
C LEU A 114 6.31 8.47 -24.72
N LEU A 115 5.71 7.52 -25.44
CA LEU A 115 5.13 6.30 -24.88
C LEU A 115 6.19 5.27 -24.46
N ASN A 116 7.48 5.60 -24.61
CA ASN A 116 8.62 4.75 -24.28
C ASN A 116 8.60 3.39 -25.01
N VAL A 117 8.13 3.39 -26.28
CA VAL A 117 8.21 2.23 -27.15
C VAL A 117 9.64 2.10 -27.63
N LYS A 118 10.30 0.97 -27.33
CA LYS A 118 11.70 0.71 -27.66
C LYS A 118 11.81 0.00 -29.03
N ASP A 119 12.98 0.11 -29.61
CA ASP A 119 13.38 -0.64 -30.83
C ASP A 119 12.54 -0.31 -32.08
N ILE A 120 12.11 0.94 -32.22
CA ILE A 120 11.43 1.42 -33.43
C ILE A 120 12.47 1.60 -34.52
N ARG A 121 12.41 0.77 -35.53
CA ARG A 121 13.32 0.86 -36.70
C ARG A 121 12.88 1.89 -37.74
N ASN A 122 11.55 1.94 -37.98
CA ASN A 122 10.98 2.75 -39.03
C ASN A 122 9.50 3.04 -38.76
N VAL A 123 9.04 4.22 -39.14
CA VAL A 123 7.63 4.60 -39.16
C VAL A 123 7.30 4.96 -40.61
N GLN A 124 6.36 4.25 -41.21
CA GLN A 124 5.90 4.47 -42.58
C GLN A 124 4.40 4.68 -42.60
N THR A 125 3.95 5.62 -43.43
CA THR A 125 2.54 5.81 -43.76
C THR A 125 2.35 5.63 -45.25
N ALA A 126 1.18 5.12 -45.65
CA ALA A 126 0.81 4.93 -47.03
C ALA A 126 -0.61 5.43 -47.29
N ILE A 127 -0.82 6.08 -48.46
CA ILE A 127 -2.16 6.42 -48.93
C ILE A 127 -2.61 5.34 -49.92
N ILE A 128 -3.66 4.65 -49.64
CA ILE A 128 -4.22 3.59 -50.46
C ILE A 128 -5.31 4.18 -51.36
N TYR A 129 -5.17 4.02 -52.66
CA TYR A 129 -6.13 4.40 -53.68
C TYR A 129 -6.90 3.14 -54.06
N GLU A 130 -7.95 2.81 -53.34
CA GLU A 130 -8.75 1.59 -53.55
C GLU A 130 -9.30 1.49 -54.99
N SER A 131 -9.75 2.58 -55.57
CA SER A 131 -10.27 2.65 -56.94
C SER A 131 -9.23 2.33 -58.02
N LYS A 132 -7.93 2.46 -57.73
CA LYS A 132 -6.81 2.26 -58.69
C LYS A 132 -5.96 1.06 -58.32
N GLY A 133 -6.21 0.42 -57.16
CA GLY A 133 -5.38 -0.68 -56.66
C GLY A 133 -3.90 -0.30 -56.44
N THR A 134 -3.63 1.00 -56.24
CA THR A 134 -2.27 1.53 -56.02
C THR A 134 -2.14 2.20 -54.67
N TYR A 135 -0.92 2.29 -54.18
CA TYR A 135 -0.59 3.03 -52.96
C TYR A 135 0.58 3.97 -53.23
N LEU A 136 0.61 5.02 -52.41
CA LEU A 136 1.76 5.94 -52.35
C LEU A 136 2.39 5.78 -50.96
N ASN A 137 3.71 5.59 -50.94
CA ASN A 137 4.48 5.38 -49.71
C ASN A 137 5.51 6.53 -49.56
#